data_86d9c8c7a1d0940c2a8735206095a53b
#
_entry.id   86d9c8c7a1d0940c2a8735206095a53b
#
_cell.length_a   1.000
_cell.length_b   1.000
_cell.length_c   1.000
_cell.angle_alpha   90.00
_cell.angle_beta   90.00
_cell.angle_gamma   90.00
#
_symmetry.space_group_name_H-M   'P 1'
#
loop_
_entity.id
_entity.type
_entity.pdbx_description
1 polymer ?
#
loop_
_entity_poly.entity_id
_entity_poly.type
_entity_poly.pdbx_seq_one_letter_code
_entity_poly.pdbx_strand_id
1 'polypeptide(L)'
;MTIPVTPDSTATDTDVPPLTMFGPDFPFAYDDYITHPSGLGSVPADRHGSEVAVIGGGLSGMVMAYELMKIGLKPIVYEADQIGGRMRSQPFEGHPGVVAEMGAMRFPPSSTTLFHYLDAMGLRTEAFPNPLADATPSTVIDLKGETYYAQHLDDLPPVFREVSDAWQRTLEEHAELIPLQQAIRDRDTAELKRIWNDLVVRLDDQTFYGFLASSKHFASFRHREMFGQVGFGTGGWDTDFPNSILEILRVVITAADDHHRGIVGGSQQLPLHLWTDTPTGMAHWPDGTSVRSLNGGDTRPRVTAVRRTAPHQVTVTDSSGEIRTYPAAVFTAQSWMLLNNIHCDDDLFPIDHWTAIERTHYMGSTKVFALVDRPFWKDKDPVTGRDLVSMTLTDRMSRGTYLLDQGDDKPGLICLSYTWSDDSLKLLPLDATERMNLMIKSLEEIYPGVDFRSHIIATPVTLSWETERDFMGAFKANLPGHYRYQERLFSHFMQDELDPRHRGIFLAGDDISWTAGWAEGAVQTALNAVWGVMHHLGGAAPADNPGPGDRYAELGPMRFAPVSTY
;
A
#
# COMPACT_ATOMS: atom_id res chain seq x y z
N MET A 1 8.94 -7.33 11.23
CA MET A 1 9.81 -6.77 12.24
C MET A 1 11.06 -6.30 11.54
N THR A 2 11.09 -5.08 11.08
CA THR A 2 12.33 -4.40 11.21
C THR A 2 12.55 -4.33 12.70
N ILE A 3 13.43 -5.17 13.23
CA ILE A 3 14.12 -4.84 14.45
C ILE A 3 14.62 -3.43 14.17
N PRO A 4 14.30 -2.41 14.99
CA PRO A 4 14.57 -1.02 14.60
C PRO A 4 15.99 -0.93 14.05
N VAL A 5 16.11 -0.54 12.79
CA VAL A 5 17.40 -0.36 12.11
C VAL A 5 18.08 0.92 12.64
N THR A 6 17.40 1.62 13.53
CA THR A 6 17.95 2.78 14.24
C THR A 6 18.74 2.29 15.46
N PRO A 7 20.00 2.74 15.64
CA PRO A 7 20.69 2.56 16.90
C PRO A 7 19.86 3.17 18.01
N ASP A 8 19.69 2.40 19.08
CA ASP A 8 19.07 2.71 20.35
C ASP A 8 18.50 4.15 20.49
N SER A 9 17.25 4.37 20.07
CA SER A 9 16.61 5.68 20.20
C SER A 9 16.07 5.90 21.61
N THR A 10 16.93 5.72 22.62
CA THR A 10 16.72 6.25 23.97
C THR A 10 17.11 7.73 24.07
N ALA A 11 17.63 8.33 22.98
CA ALA A 11 17.77 9.76 22.84
C ALA A 11 16.59 10.28 22.00
N THR A 12 15.67 10.99 22.60
CA THR A 12 14.79 11.94 21.91
C THR A 12 15.68 13.04 21.31
N ASP A 13 16.36 12.70 20.20
CA ASP A 13 17.06 13.70 19.40
C ASP A 13 15.99 14.42 18.56
N THR A 14 15.44 15.48 19.16
CA THR A 14 14.38 16.30 18.58
C THR A 14 14.84 17.09 17.35
N ASP A 15 16.11 16.99 16.98
CA ASP A 15 16.73 17.77 15.90
C ASP A 15 16.90 17.00 14.56
N VAL A 16 16.67 15.68 14.54
CA VAL A 16 16.80 14.89 13.28
C VAL A 16 15.46 14.83 12.56
N PRO A 17 15.34 15.34 11.32
CA PRO A 17 14.11 15.22 10.55
C PRO A 17 13.65 13.77 10.39
N PRO A 18 12.34 13.49 10.46
CA PRO A 18 11.85 12.13 10.26
C PRO A 18 12.08 11.65 8.81
N LEU A 19 12.16 10.35 8.64
CA LEU A 19 12.12 9.75 7.31
C LEU A 19 10.72 9.89 6.72
N THR A 20 10.66 10.15 5.42
CA THR A 20 9.42 10.24 4.65
C THR A 20 9.48 9.29 3.45
N MET A 21 8.35 9.02 2.82
CA MET A 21 8.33 8.29 1.55
C MET A 21 8.72 9.19 0.36
N PHE A 22 9.75 10.02 0.56
CA PHE A 22 10.49 10.71 -0.47
C PHE A 22 11.31 9.67 -1.24
N GLY A 23 10.63 8.95 -2.15
CA GLY A 23 11.13 7.72 -2.76
C GLY A 23 12.33 7.95 -3.69
N PRO A 24 13.31 7.06 -3.69
CA PRO A 24 14.57 7.27 -4.42
C PRO A 24 14.41 7.17 -5.94
N ASP A 25 13.39 6.50 -6.43
CA ASP A 25 13.13 6.37 -7.87
C ASP A 25 12.63 7.69 -8.47
N PHE A 26 11.78 8.39 -7.74
CA PHE A 26 11.24 9.70 -8.10
C PHE A 26 11.16 10.59 -6.85
N PRO A 27 12.26 11.24 -6.47
CA PRO A 27 12.35 12.02 -5.24
C PRO A 27 11.66 13.38 -5.37
N PHE A 28 10.34 13.35 -5.46
CA PHE A 28 9.47 14.52 -5.48
C PHE A 28 8.79 14.71 -4.12
N ALA A 29 8.80 15.94 -3.61
CA ALA A 29 8.22 16.28 -2.31
C ALA A 29 6.69 16.45 -2.42
N TYR A 30 5.95 15.35 -2.47
CA TYR A 30 4.49 15.38 -2.61
C TYR A 30 3.80 16.08 -1.43
N ASP A 31 4.33 15.98 -0.23
CA ASP A 31 3.84 16.65 0.97
C ASP A 31 3.92 18.18 0.86
N ASP A 32 5.03 18.72 0.37
CA ASP A 32 5.16 20.16 0.10
C ASP A 32 4.21 20.57 -1.03
N TYR A 33 4.11 19.75 -2.08
CA TYR A 33 3.27 20.03 -3.24
C TYR A 33 1.78 20.18 -2.87
N ILE A 34 1.22 19.25 -2.07
CA ILE A 34 -0.21 19.28 -1.71
C ILE A 34 -0.54 20.33 -0.64
N THR A 35 0.43 20.72 0.20
CA THR A 35 0.23 21.71 1.25
C THR A 35 0.51 23.13 0.80
N HIS A 36 1.02 23.31 -0.41
CA HIS A 36 1.42 24.63 -0.92
C HIS A 36 0.21 25.56 -1.09
N PRO A 37 0.29 26.83 -0.61
CA PRO A 37 -0.85 27.75 -0.63
C PRO A 37 -1.32 28.12 -2.04
N SER A 38 -0.48 28.01 -3.06
CA SER A 38 -0.85 28.25 -4.47
C SER A 38 -1.69 27.10 -5.07
N GLY A 39 -1.87 26.00 -4.34
CA GLY A 39 -2.57 24.80 -4.81
C GLY A 39 -1.82 24.02 -5.89
N LEU A 40 -2.48 23.01 -6.47
CA LEU A 40 -1.88 22.10 -7.45
C LEU A 40 -1.85 22.68 -8.88
N GLY A 41 -2.65 23.71 -9.15
CA GLY A 41 -2.78 24.34 -10.46
C GLY A 41 -4.21 24.62 -10.85
N SER A 42 -4.43 24.92 -12.12
CA SER A 42 -5.76 25.21 -12.66
C SER A 42 -5.87 24.87 -14.14
N VAL A 43 -7.09 24.61 -14.59
CA VAL A 43 -7.42 24.49 -16.01
C VAL A 43 -7.94 25.84 -16.56
N PRO A 44 -7.85 26.09 -17.90
CA PRO A 44 -8.46 27.28 -18.51
C PRO A 44 -9.96 27.37 -18.23
N ALA A 45 -10.49 28.58 -18.17
CA ALA A 45 -11.89 28.83 -17.81
C ALA A 45 -12.91 28.12 -18.73
N ASP A 46 -12.58 27.93 -20.01
CA ASP A 46 -13.40 27.20 -20.97
C ASP A 46 -13.38 25.68 -20.75
N ARG A 47 -12.52 25.20 -19.85
CA ARG A 47 -12.45 23.80 -19.42
C ARG A 47 -13.13 23.54 -18.07
N HIS A 48 -13.55 24.58 -17.35
CA HIS A 48 -14.25 24.38 -16.10
C HIS A 48 -15.53 23.54 -16.31
N GLY A 49 -15.74 22.55 -15.46
CA GLY A 49 -16.84 21.60 -15.57
C GLY A 49 -16.65 20.49 -16.63
N SER A 50 -15.52 20.45 -17.34
CA SER A 50 -15.23 19.33 -18.26
C SER A 50 -15.20 18.01 -17.49
N GLU A 51 -15.94 17.03 -18.01
CA GLU A 51 -16.04 15.70 -17.41
C GLU A 51 -14.78 14.87 -17.67
N VAL A 52 -14.26 14.22 -16.64
CA VAL A 52 -13.12 13.28 -16.70
C VAL A 52 -13.56 11.95 -16.09
N ALA A 53 -13.38 10.85 -16.82
CA ALA A 53 -13.70 9.53 -16.28
C ALA A 53 -12.64 9.07 -15.28
N VAL A 54 -13.06 8.70 -14.07
CA VAL A 54 -12.24 8.07 -13.04
C VAL A 54 -12.72 6.63 -12.88
N ILE A 55 -11.92 5.66 -13.31
CA ILE A 55 -12.30 4.25 -13.37
C ILE A 55 -11.68 3.53 -12.18
N GLY A 56 -12.49 3.34 -11.14
CA GLY A 56 -12.14 2.78 -9.83
C GLY A 56 -12.38 3.78 -8.69
N GLY A 57 -13.18 3.37 -7.70
CA GLY A 57 -13.51 4.14 -6.49
C GLY A 57 -12.63 3.80 -5.28
N GLY A 58 -11.42 3.27 -5.49
CA GLY A 58 -10.41 3.07 -4.46
C GLY A 58 -9.77 4.38 -3.99
N LEU A 59 -8.80 4.30 -3.06
CA LEU A 59 -8.13 5.48 -2.52
C LEU A 59 -7.58 6.40 -3.62
N SER A 60 -6.85 5.84 -4.60
CA SER A 60 -6.28 6.62 -5.70
C SER A 60 -7.35 7.36 -6.50
N GLY A 61 -8.45 6.66 -6.84
CA GLY A 61 -9.58 7.26 -7.56
C GLY A 61 -10.28 8.36 -6.79
N MET A 62 -10.42 8.20 -5.47
CA MET A 62 -11.06 9.20 -4.60
C MET A 62 -10.19 10.43 -4.39
N VAL A 63 -8.88 10.27 -4.15
CA VAL A 63 -7.93 11.40 -4.09
C VAL A 63 -7.93 12.14 -5.43
N MET A 64 -7.86 11.42 -6.53
CA MET A 64 -7.91 12.01 -7.85
C MET A 64 -9.19 12.79 -8.11
N ALA A 65 -10.36 12.21 -7.84
CA ALA A 65 -11.64 12.87 -8.02
C ALA A 65 -11.75 14.14 -7.17
N TYR A 66 -11.26 14.08 -5.92
CA TYR A 66 -11.25 15.19 -5.00
C TYR A 66 -10.37 16.35 -5.51
N GLU A 67 -9.16 16.05 -5.99
CA GLU A 67 -8.24 17.08 -6.48
C GLU A 67 -8.66 17.62 -7.87
N LEU A 68 -9.16 16.78 -8.79
CA LEU A 68 -9.72 17.25 -10.06
C LEU A 68 -10.90 18.22 -9.85
N MET A 69 -11.74 17.95 -8.87
CA MET A 69 -12.84 18.84 -8.51
C MET A 69 -12.32 20.20 -8.03
N LYS A 70 -11.26 20.22 -7.20
CA LYS A 70 -10.65 21.46 -6.68
C LYS A 70 -10.07 22.35 -7.80
N ILE A 71 -9.53 21.77 -8.86
CA ILE A 71 -9.01 22.52 -10.01
C ILE A 71 -10.06 22.86 -11.08
N GLY A 72 -11.36 22.60 -10.80
CA GLY A 72 -12.48 22.99 -11.65
C GLY A 72 -12.96 21.96 -12.65
N LEU A 73 -12.43 20.72 -12.63
CA LEU A 73 -12.90 19.61 -13.48
C LEU A 73 -14.00 18.82 -12.79
N LYS A 74 -14.85 18.15 -13.57
CA LYS A 74 -15.92 17.31 -13.07
C LYS A 74 -15.52 15.82 -13.17
N PRO A 75 -15.07 15.19 -12.06
CA PRO A 75 -14.78 13.76 -12.06
C PRO A 75 -16.08 12.96 -12.15
N ILE A 76 -16.14 12.02 -13.09
CA ILE A 76 -17.21 11.03 -13.20
C ILE A 76 -16.65 9.69 -12.75
N VAL A 77 -17.08 9.23 -11.58
CA VAL A 77 -16.52 8.05 -10.92
C VAL A 77 -17.28 6.79 -11.30
N TYR A 78 -16.56 5.79 -11.77
CA TYR A 78 -17.05 4.42 -12.01
C TYR A 78 -16.50 3.48 -10.95
N GLU A 79 -17.39 2.69 -10.33
CA GLU A 79 -17.01 1.71 -9.31
C GLU A 79 -17.73 0.38 -9.56
N ALA A 80 -16.98 -0.70 -9.40
CA ALA A 80 -17.50 -2.04 -9.69
C ALA A 80 -18.24 -2.69 -8.51
N ASP A 81 -17.88 -2.31 -7.28
CA ASP A 81 -18.39 -2.89 -6.04
C ASP A 81 -18.72 -1.78 -5.03
N GLN A 82 -17.73 -1.29 -4.30
CA GLN A 82 -17.90 -0.27 -3.26
C GLN A 82 -16.71 0.68 -3.20
N ILE A 83 -16.98 1.92 -2.80
CA ILE A 83 -15.92 2.90 -2.55
C ILE A 83 -14.98 2.40 -1.46
N GLY A 84 -13.68 2.52 -1.72
CA GLY A 84 -12.60 2.10 -0.83
C GLY A 84 -11.61 1.15 -1.49
N GLY A 85 -12.08 0.28 -2.39
CA GLY A 85 -11.23 -0.70 -3.05
C GLY A 85 -10.51 -1.59 -2.03
N ARG A 86 -9.18 -1.56 -2.00
CA ARG A 86 -8.36 -2.32 -1.04
C ARG A 86 -8.19 -1.64 0.34
N MET A 87 -8.74 -0.45 0.56
CA MET A 87 -9.06 0.06 1.89
C MET A 87 -10.49 -0.40 2.22
N ARG A 88 -10.62 -1.65 2.69
CA ARG A 88 -11.90 -2.32 2.91
C ARG A 88 -12.03 -2.71 4.37
N SER A 89 -12.97 -2.05 5.07
CA SER A 89 -13.32 -2.31 6.45
C SER A 89 -14.66 -3.04 6.50
N GLN A 90 -14.65 -4.33 6.84
CA GLN A 90 -15.85 -5.15 6.83
C GLN A 90 -16.41 -5.35 8.24
N PRO A 91 -17.67 -4.95 8.52
CA PRO A 91 -18.28 -5.17 9.83
C PRO A 91 -18.61 -6.65 10.06
N PHE A 92 -18.66 -7.03 11.34
CA PHE A 92 -19.19 -8.33 11.74
C PHE A 92 -20.72 -8.30 11.81
N GLU A 93 -21.35 -9.42 11.45
CA GLU A 93 -22.80 -9.58 11.54
C GLU A 93 -23.27 -9.36 12.99
N GLY A 94 -24.25 -8.48 13.17
CA GLY A 94 -24.76 -8.08 14.49
C GLY A 94 -23.88 -7.09 15.26
N HIS A 95 -22.67 -6.75 14.76
CA HIS A 95 -21.72 -5.85 15.42
C HIS A 95 -21.16 -4.79 14.47
N PRO A 96 -21.99 -3.88 13.92
CA PRO A 96 -21.57 -2.93 12.87
C PRO A 96 -20.52 -1.90 13.34
N GLY A 97 -20.35 -1.74 14.65
CA GLY A 97 -19.36 -0.82 15.23
C GLY A 97 -17.93 -1.38 15.32
N VAL A 98 -17.73 -2.66 14.97
CA VAL A 98 -16.41 -3.30 14.94
C VAL A 98 -16.14 -3.82 13.54
N VAL A 99 -15.03 -3.41 12.96
CA VAL A 99 -14.69 -3.73 11.57
C VAL A 99 -13.38 -4.51 11.49
N ALA A 100 -13.36 -5.49 10.59
CA ALA A 100 -12.18 -6.23 10.18
C ALA A 100 -11.53 -5.55 8.96
N GLU A 101 -10.25 -5.25 9.04
CA GLU A 101 -9.49 -4.63 7.96
C GLU A 101 -9.04 -5.68 6.94
N MET A 102 -9.82 -5.84 5.88
CA MET A 102 -9.55 -6.86 4.85
C MET A 102 -8.34 -6.50 3.98
N GLY A 103 -8.10 -5.21 3.74
CA GLY A 103 -6.95 -4.71 2.98
C GLY A 103 -5.94 -3.96 3.85
N ALA A 104 -5.68 -2.69 3.52
CA ALA A 104 -4.78 -1.84 4.27
C ALA A 104 -5.26 -1.66 5.70
N MET A 105 -4.41 -1.95 6.69
CA MET A 105 -4.77 -1.88 8.11
C MET A 105 -3.77 -1.09 8.96
N ARG A 106 -2.58 -0.81 8.43
CA ARG A 106 -1.48 -0.15 9.14
C ARG A 106 -0.72 0.77 8.21
N PHE A 107 -0.41 1.95 8.69
CA PHE A 107 0.11 3.07 7.92
C PHE A 107 1.32 3.67 8.61
N PRO A 108 2.50 3.69 7.96
CA PRO A 108 3.70 4.27 8.55
C PRO A 108 3.62 5.79 8.56
N PRO A 109 4.14 6.47 9.61
CA PRO A 109 4.19 7.94 9.67
C PRO A 109 4.97 8.58 8.52
N SER A 110 5.87 7.83 7.89
CA SER A 110 6.59 8.26 6.67
C SER A 110 5.69 8.49 5.46
N SER A 111 4.42 8.02 5.49
CA SER A 111 3.39 8.27 4.47
C SER A 111 2.79 9.68 4.60
N THR A 112 3.61 10.71 4.48
CA THR A 112 3.23 12.10 4.80
C THR A 112 2.08 12.64 3.97
N THR A 113 1.95 12.22 2.72
CA THR A 113 0.85 12.63 1.82
C THR A 113 -0.47 11.98 2.21
N LEU A 114 -0.44 10.70 2.60
CA LEU A 114 -1.63 10.02 3.13
C LEU A 114 -2.12 10.68 4.42
N PHE A 115 -1.20 10.96 5.36
CA PHE A 115 -1.53 11.60 6.62
C PHE A 115 -2.10 13.00 6.43
N HIS A 116 -1.65 13.76 5.41
CA HIS A 116 -2.30 15.02 5.04
C HIS A 116 -3.80 14.84 4.78
N TYR A 117 -4.21 13.82 4.00
CA TYR A 117 -5.63 13.57 3.74
C TYR A 117 -6.38 13.05 4.97
N LEU A 118 -5.74 12.23 5.83
CA LEU A 118 -6.34 11.81 7.10
C LEU A 118 -6.66 13.02 7.98
N ASP A 119 -5.71 13.95 8.12
CA ASP A 119 -5.88 15.18 8.89
C ASP A 119 -6.92 16.11 8.28
N ALA A 120 -6.91 16.29 6.95
CA ALA A 120 -7.89 17.10 6.24
C ALA A 120 -9.32 16.58 6.39
N MET A 121 -9.50 15.26 6.50
CA MET A 121 -10.80 14.61 6.75
C MET A 121 -11.10 14.45 8.25
N GLY A 122 -10.26 14.94 9.15
CA GLY A 122 -10.45 14.84 10.59
C GLY A 122 -10.42 13.41 11.14
N LEU A 123 -9.76 12.49 10.43
CA LEU A 123 -9.67 11.08 10.82
C LEU A 123 -8.56 10.87 11.85
N ARG A 124 -8.90 10.20 12.95
CA ARG A 124 -7.95 9.90 14.02
C ARG A 124 -7.22 8.59 13.75
N THR A 125 -5.97 8.54 14.17
CA THR A 125 -5.15 7.33 14.12
C THR A 125 -4.66 6.96 15.51
N GLU A 126 -4.37 5.68 15.72
CA GLU A 126 -3.78 5.11 16.92
C GLU A 126 -2.59 4.23 16.60
N ALA A 127 -1.72 3.96 17.58
CA ALA A 127 -0.59 3.08 17.38
C ALA A 127 -1.06 1.66 17.02
N PHE A 128 -0.47 1.07 16.00
CA PHE A 128 -0.80 -0.29 15.57
C PHE A 128 0.07 -1.31 16.33
N PRO A 129 -0.50 -2.41 16.84
CA PRO A 129 0.23 -3.39 17.66
C PRO A 129 1.13 -4.31 16.81
N ASN A 130 2.21 -3.77 16.29
CA ASN A 130 3.26 -4.57 15.65
C ASN A 130 4.04 -5.39 16.68
N PRO A 131 4.71 -6.49 16.27
CA PRO A 131 5.57 -7.26 17.16
C PRO A 131 6.64 -6.39 17.81
N LEU A 132 6.86 -6.55 19.13
CA LEU A 132 7.86 -5.83 19.92
C LEU A 132 7.78 -4.29 19.82
N ALA A 133 6.65 -3.74 19.35
CA ALA A 133 6.41 -2.30 19.36
C ALA A 133 5.78 -1.86 20.69
N ASP A 134 5.90 -0.56 21.01
CA ASP A 134 5.36 0.01 22.26
C ASP A 134 3.85 -0.23 22.46
N ALA A 135 3.10 -0.32 21.34
CA ALA A 135 1.67 -0.62 21.38
C ALA A 135 1.36 -2.10 21.65
N THR A 136 2.38 -2.97 21.72
CA THR A 136 2.23 -4.41 21.90
C THR A 136 2.80 -4.80 23.27
N PRO A 137 1.96 -5.14 24.25
CA PRO A 137 2.42 -5.48 25.61
C PRO A 137 3.40 -6.66 25.64
N SER A 138 3.21 -7.63 24.76
CA SER A 138 4.09 -8.79 24.63
C SER A 138 3.98 -9.43 23.24
N THR A 139 5.05 -10.10 22.84
CA THR A 139 5.14 -10.85 21.58
C THR A 139 5.57 -12.29 21.86
N VAL A 140 4.95 -13.23 21.19
CA VAL A 140 5.38 -14.64 21.15
C VAL A 140 5.91 -14.93 19.75
N ILE A 141 7.09 -15.54 19.70
CA ILE A 141 7.67 -16.10 18.48
C ILE A 141 7.70 -17.61 18.63
N ASP A 142 6.96 -18.31 17.78
CA ASP A 142 6.93 -19.78 17.73
C ASP A 142 7.60 -20.25 16.43
N LEU A 143 8.75 -20.88 16.55
CA LEU A 143 9.55 -21.38 15.42
C LEU A 143 9.95 -22.83 15.66
N LYS A 144 9.56 -23.71 14.73
CA LYS A 144 9.87 -25.16 14.79
C LYS A 144 9.45 -25.82 16.10
N GLY A 145 8.34 -25.33 16.69
CA GLY A 145 7.79 -25.82 17.94
C GLY A 145 8.50 -25.30 19.20
N GLU A 146 9.43 -24.38 19.07
CA GLU A 146 10.03 -23.65 20.18
C GLU A 146 9.38 -22.28 20.31
N THR A 147 8.88 -21.95 21.51
CA THR A 147 8.12 -20.74 21.78
C THR A 147 8.95 -19.78 22.64
N TYR A 148 9.12 -18.55 22.18
CA TYR A 148 9.85 -17.48 22.84
C TYR A 148 8.88 -16.35 23.17
N TYR A 149 8.78 -15.99 24.47
CA TYR A 149 8.02 -14.85 24.95
C TYR A 149 8.96 -13.67 25.13
N ALA A 150 8.56 -12.50 24.66
CA ALA A 150 9.34 -11.27 24.78
C ALA A 150 8.43 -10.05 24.93
N GLN A 151 8.83 -9.09 25.76
CA GLN A 151 8.30 -7.73 25.81
C GLN A 151 9.21 -6.79 25.02
N HIS A 152 10.50 -7.07 25.05
CA HIS A 152 11.54 -6.34 24.33
C HIS A 152 12.44 -7.31 23.56
N LEU A 153 13.19 -6.78 22.59
CA LEU A 153 14.13 -7.59 21.82
C LEU A 153 15.16 -8.33 22.70
N ASP A 154 15.57 -7.69 23.80
CA ASP A 154 16.57 -8.25 24.72
C ASP A 154 16.08 -9.47 25.51
N ASP A 155 14.77 -9.70 25.57
CA ASP A 155 14.19 -10.90 26.18
C ASP A 155 14.36 -12.14 25.31
N LEU A 156 14.67 -11.96 24.01
CA LEU A 156 14.86 -13.05 23.07
C LEU A 156 16.26 -13.66 23.17
N PRO A 157 16.43 -14.96 22.83
CA PRO A 157 17.74 -15.59 22.74
C PRO A 157 18.72 -14.81 21.86
N PRO A 158 20.04 -14.86 22.15
CA PRO A 158 21.06 -14.10 21.42
C PRO A 158 21.04 -14.27 19.89
N VAL A 159 20.60 -15.42 19.39
CA VAL A 159 20.51 -15.69 17.95
C VAL A 159 19.58 -14.71 17.21
N PHE A 160 18.56 -14.18 17.86
CA PHE A 160 17.69 -13.16 17.24
C PHE A 160 18.43 -11.84 17.05
N ARG A 161 19.26 -11.47 18.01
CA ARG A 161 20.15 -10.30 17.87
C ARG A 161 21.22 -10.52 16.78
N GLU A 162 21.81 -11.72 16.73
CA GLU A 162 22.77 -12.07 15.66
C GLU A 162 22.14 -11.94 14.26
N VAL A 163 20.87 -12.35 14.10
CA VAL A 163 20.15 -12.23 12.83
C VAL A 163 19.86 -10.75 12.51
N SER A 164 19.48 -9.96 13.51
CA SER A 164 19.27 -8.52 13.37
C SER A 164 20.54 -7.80 12.94
N ASP A 165 21.65 -8.07 13.64
CA ASP A 165 22.96 -7.49 13.32
C ASP A 165 23.44 -7.90 11.93
N ALA A 166 23.16 -9.15 11.52
CA ALA A 166 23.48 -9.63 10.18
C ALA A 166 22.73 -8.85 9.09
N TRP A 167 21.45 -8.56 9.33
CA TRP A 167 20.65 -7.75 8.40
C TRP A 167 21.18 -6.32 8.29
N GLN A 168 21.42 -5.67 9.42
CA GLN A 168 21.95 -4.31 9.44
C GLN A 168 23.29 -4.18 8.71
N ARG A 169 24.24 -5.08 9.01
CA ARG A 169 25.53 -5.10 8.32
C ARG A 169 25.40 -5.39 6.82
N THR A 170 24.42 -6.21 6.44
CA THR A 170 24.17 -6.48 5.01
C THR A 170 23.67 -5.24 4.30
N LEU A 171 22.75 -4.48 4.91
CA LEU A 171 22.25 -3.23 4.35
C LEU A 171 23.36 -2.15 4.27
N GLU A 172 24.19 -2.02 5.30
CA GLU A 172 25.30 -1.06 5.31
C GLU A 172 26.33 -1.38 4.21
N GLU A 173 26.70 -2.68 4.06
CA GLU A 173 27.72 -3.11 3.11
C GLU A 173 27.23 -3.10 1.65
N HIS A 174 25.97 -3.46 1.40
CA HIS A 174 25.49 -3.72 0.05
C HIS A 174 24.47 -2.71 -0.47
N ALA A 175 23.85 -1.92 0.40
CA ALA A 175 22.76 -1.01 0.04
C ALA A 175 22.96 0.46 0.46
N GLU A 176 24.09 0.81 1.05
CA GLU A 176 24.40 2.19 1.47
C GLU A 176 23.25 2.83 2.28
N LEU A 177 22.66 2.07 3.24
CA LEU A 177 21.45 2.46 3.95
C LEU A 177 21.54 3.84 4.61
N ILE A 178 22.60 4.09 5.38
CA ILE A 178 22.77 5.34 6.15
C ILE A 178 22.85 6.56 5.22
N PRO A 179 23.71 6.57 4.15
CA PRO A 179 23.71 7.66 3.17
C PRO A 179 22.37 7.89 2.49
N LEU A 180 21.65 6.82 2.11
CA LEU A 180 20.32 6.95 1.50
C LEU A 180 19.31 7.60 2.44
N GLN A 181 19.24 7.14 3.69
CA GLN A 181 18.34 7.72 4.69
C GLN A 181 18.69 9.18 5.00
N GLN A 182 19.98 9.51 5.03
CA GLN A 182 20.40 10.90 5.22
C GLN A 182 19.98 11.78 4.05
N ALA A 183 20.18 11.31 2.80
CA ALA A 183 19.74 12.02 1.61
C ALA A 183 18.21 12.24 1.56
N ILE A 184 17.42 11.28 2.08
CA ILE A 184 15.96 11.44 2.22
C ILE A 184 15.64 12.56 3.22
N ARG A 185 16.29 12.56 4.40
CA ARG A 185 16.06 13.59 5.44
C ARG A 185 16.41 14.99 4.96
N ASP A 186 17.52 15.11 4.25
CA ASP A 186 18.04 16.37 3.70
C ASP A 186 17.34 16.78 2.40
N ARG A 187 16.50 15.88 1.83
CA ARG A 187 15.92 16.01 0.49
C ARG A 187 16.97 16.29 -0.60
N ASP A 188 18.15 15.68 -0.44
CA ASP A 188 19.22 15.72 -1.42
C ASP A 188 18.92 14.78 -2.58
N THR A 189 18.20 15.31 -3.56
CA THR A 189 17.78 14.55 -4.75
C THR A 189 18.97 14.04 -5.56
N ALA A 190 20.05 14.81 -5.63
CA ALA A 190 21.22 14.44 -6.43
C ALA A 190 21.94 13.23 -5.82
N GLU A 191 22.20 13.27 -4.52
CA GLU A 191 22.86 12.17 -3.82
C GLU A 191 21.97 10.94 -3.76
N LEU A 192 20.67 11.12 -3.47
CA LEU A 192 19.71 10.03 -3.43
C LEU A 192 19.65 9.27 -4.76
N LYS A 193 19.53 10.00 -5.88
CA LYS A 193 19.53 9.39 -7.22
C LYS A 193 20.87 8.76 -7.57
N ARG A 194 21.98 9.38 -7.19
CA ARG A 194 23.32 8.83 -7.44
C ARG A 194 23.47 7.43 -6.83
N ILE A 195 23.12 7.29 -5.56
CA ILE A 195 23.23 6.01 -4.85
C ILE A 195 22.21 5.01 -5.38
N TRP A 196 20.93 5.45 -5.50
CA TRP A 196 19.86 4.56 -5.89
C TRP A 196 20.02 4.00 -7.31
N ASN A 197 20.40 4.83 -8.27
CA ASN A 197 20.60 4.37 -9.66
C ASN A 197 21.72 3.32 -9.75
N ASP A 198 22.79 3.45 -8.94
CA ASP A 198 23.83 2.42 -8.86
C ASP A 198 23.28 1.12 -8.26
N LEU A 199 22.47 1.21 -7.20
CA LEU A 199 21.81 0.03 -6.62
C LEU A 199 20.87 -0.65 -7.61
N VAL A 200 20.09 0.11 -8.38
CA VAL A 200 19.20 -0.45 -9.42
C VAL A 200 20.01 -1.25 -10.44
N VAL A 201 21.12 -0.70 -10.94
CA VAL A 201 21.98 -1.40 -11.91
C VAL A 201 22.55 -2.70 -11.34
N ARG A 202 22.91 -2.72 -10.05
CA ARG A 202 23.54 -3.88 -9.42
C ARG A 202 22.54 -4.93 -8.93
N LEU A 203 21.32 -4.53 -8.58
CA LEU A 203 20.40 -5.34 -7.79
C LEU A 203 19.06 -5.66 -8.48
N ASP A 204 18.73 -5.07 -9.63
CA ASP A 204 17.44 -5.31 -10.31
C ASP A 204 17.20 -6.79 -10.60
N ASP A 205 18.27 -7.55 -10.92
CA ASP A 205 18.20 -8.98 -11.21
C ASP A 205 18.18 -9.89 -9.97
N GLN A 206 18.24 -9.32 -8.75
CA GLN A 206 18.34 -10.10 -7.53
C GLN A 206 16.99 -10.24 -6.81
N THR A 207 16.70 -11.49 -6.38
CA THR A 207 15.64 -11.74 -5.41
C THR A 207 16.07 -11.30 -4.01
N PHE A 208 15.11 -11.09 -3.13
CA PHE A 208 15.37 -10.90 -1.70
C PHE A 208 16.21 -12.04 -1.12
N TYR A 209 15.85 -13.29 -1.39
CA TYR A 209 16.64 -14.45 -0.95
C TYR A 209 18.06 -14.43 -1.51
N GLY A 210 18.21 -14.15 -2.79
CA GLY A 210 19.54 -14.08 -3.44
C GLY A 210 20.45 -13.03 -2.79
N PHE A 211 19.87 -11.87 -2.44
CA PHE A 211 20.60 -10.82 -1.74
C PHE A 211 21.09 -11.28 -0.35
N LEU A 212 20.22 -11.89 0.46
CA LEU A 212 20.63 -12.44 1.76
C LEU A 212 21.68 -13.56 1.61
N ALA A 213 21.47 -14.48 0.67
CA ALA A 213 22.36 -15.61 0.46
C ALA A 213 23.75 -15.19 -0.06
N SER A 214 23.85 -14.07 -0.75
CA SER A 214 25.14 -13.51 -1.22
C SER A 214 25.92 -12.79 -0.11
N SER A 215 25.26 -12.42 0.99
CA SER A 215 25.92 -11.72 2.10
C SER A 215 26.71 -12.69 2.99
N LYS A 216 27.95 -12.35 3.29
CA LYS A 216 28.77 -13.08 4.27
C LYS A 216 28.18 -13.07 5.68
N HIS A 217 27.31 -12.12 6.00
CA HIS A 217 26.66 -11.98 7.31
C HIS A 217 25.50 -12.96 7.48
N PHE A 218 24.90 -13.43 6.37
CA PHE A 218 23.86 -14.45 6.33
C PHE A 218 24.36 -15.82 5.86
N ALA A 219 25.59 -16.19 6.16
CA ALA A 219 26.18 -17.48 5.76
C ALA A 219 25.37 -18.70 6.28
N SER A 220 24.75 -18.58 7.47
CA SER A 220 23.95 -19.64 8.06
C SER A 220 22.55 -19.70 7.42
N PHE A 221 22.15 -20.88 6.94
CA PHE A 221 20.78 -21.14 6.50
C PHE A 221 19.77 -20.89 7.64
N ARG A 222 20.10 -21.29 8.87
CA ARG A 222 19.25 -21.02 10.05
C ARG A 222 18.97 -19.53 10.24
N HIS A 223 19.97 -18.66 10.05
CA HIS A 223 19.78 -17.21 10.19
C HIS A 223 18.82 -16.67 9.10
N ARG A 224 18.96 -17.17 7.86
CA ARG A 224 18.05 -16.78 6.76
C ARG A 224 16.61 -17.21 7.01
N GLU A 225 16.39 -18.46 7.48
CA GLU A 225 15.05 -18.93 7.87
C GLU A 225 14.46 -18.08 8.99
N MET A 226 15.21 -17.85 10.07
CA MET A 226 14.72 -17.03 11.18
C MET A 226 14.37 -15.62 10.73
N PHE A 227 15.20 -15.01 9.91
CA PHE A 227 14.93 -13.68 9.36
C PHE A 227 13.65 -13.67 8.52
N GLY A 228 13.45 -14.66 7.65
CA GLY A 228 12.26 -14.77 6.81
C GLY A 228 10.97 -14.93 7.62
N GLN A 229 11.01 -15.66 8.74
CA GLN A 229 9.83 -15.89 9.57
C GLN A 229 9.44 -14.70 10.45
N VAL A 230 10.40 -13.89 10.88
CA VAL A 230 10.15 -12.81 11.86
C VAL A 230 10.65 -11.43 11.41
N GLY A 231 11.35 -11.34 10.30
CA GLY A 231 12.07 -10.13 9.89
C GLY A 231 11.20 -8.91 9.59
N PHE A 232 10.00 -9.08 9.04
CA PHE A 232 9.13 -7.98 8.62
C PHE A 232 7.78 -7.91 9.37
N GLY A 233 7.72 -8.35 10.60
CA GLY A 233 6.57 -8.13 11.47
C GLY A 233 5.24 -8.75 11.05
N THR A 234 5.16 -9.36 9.88
CA THR A 234 3.95 -10.01 9.37
C THR A 234 4.01 -11.53 9.45
N GLY A 235 5.20 -12.09 9.73
CA GLY A 235 5.42 -13.52 9.65
C GLY A 235 5.22 -14.11 8.24
N GLY A 236 5.01 -13.26 7.24
CA GLY A 236 4.70 -13.67 5.88
C GLY A 236 5.86 -13.58 4.88
N TRP A 237 6.94 -12.94 5.27
CA TRP A 237 8.13 -12.83 4.43
C TRP A 237 9.04 -14.02 4.69
N ASP A 238 8.76 -15.09 4.00
CA ASP A 238 9.70 -16.19 3.94
C ASP A 238 10.93 -15.80 3.12
N THR A 239 12.12 -16.31 3.46
CA THR A 239 13.37 -15.96 2.75
C THR A 239 13.37 -16.44 1.31
N ASP A 240 12.58 -17.42 0.95
CA ASP A 240 12.38 -17.90 -0.43
C ASP A 240 11.39 -17.05 -1.24
N PHE A 241 10.97 -15.91 -0.71
CA PHE A 241 10.14 -14.96 -1.41
C PHE A 241 10.80 -14.49 -2.72
N PRO A 242 10.13 -14.62 -3.88
CA PRO A 242 10.77 -14.40 -5.18
C PRO A 242 10.91 -12.93 -5.56
N ASN A 243 10.46 -12.00 -4.71
CA ASN A 243 10.42 -10.58 -5.03
C ASN A 243 11.80 -9.97 -5.19
N SER A 244 11.85 -8.92 -6.00
CA SER A 244 13.06 -8.11 -6.16
C SER A 244 13.50 -7.52 -4.82
N ILE A 245 14.80 -7.57 -4.53
CA ILE A 245 15.37 -6.90 -3.34
C ILE A 245 15.09 -5.39 -3.34
N LEU A 246 14.95 -4.75 -4.49
CA LEU A 246 14.67 -3.32 -4.58
C LEU A 246 13.33 -2.96 -3.91
N GLU A 247 12.32 -3.86 -3.94
CA GLU A 247 11.05 -3.65 -3.22
C GLU A 247 11.28 -3.56 -1.71
N ILE A 248 12.12 -4.44 -1.18
CA ILE A 248 12.45 -4.47 0.25
C ILE A 248 13.29 -3.26 0.65
N LEU A 249 14.27 -2.89 -0.17
CA LEU A 249 15.09 -1.71 0.10
C LEU A 249 14.26 -0.44 0.16
N ARG A 250 13.27 -0.25 -0.74
CA ARG A 250 12.35 0.90 -0.67
C ARG A 250 11.64 0.99 0.68
N VAL A 251 11.14 -0.14 1.19
CA VAL A 251 10.48 -0.21 2.50
C VAL A 251 11.43 0.21 3.62
N VAL A 252 12.65 -0.31 3.60
CA VAL A 252 13.63 -0.06 4.67
C VAL A 252 14.15 1.39 4.67
N ILE A 253 14.52 1.91 3.50
CA ILE A 253 15.10 3.27 3.41
C ILE A 253 14.11 4.38 3.72
N THR A 254 12.81 4.13 3.52
CA THR A 254 11.73 5.10 3.80
C THR A 254 11.04 4.84 5.14
N ALA A 255 11.52 3.93 5.96
CA ALA A 255 10.91 3.51 7.22
C ALA A 255 9.43 3.13 7.07
N ALA A 256 9.06 2.52 5.94
CA ALA A 256 7.69 2.14 5.67
C ALA A 256 7.19 0.96 6.54
N ASP A 257 8.06 0.25 7.24
CA ASP A 257 7.70 -0.82 8.17
C ASP A 257 7.82 -0.40 9.65
N ASP A 258 7.98 0.91 9.94
CA ASP A 258 8.21 1.41 11.29
C ASP A 258 7.00 2.18 11.85
N HIS A 259 6.78 2.08 13.16
CA HIS A 259 5.85 2.90 13.94
C HIS A 259 4.42 3.00 13.37
N HIS A 260 3.92 1.91 12.80
CA HIS A 260 2.62 1.90 12.13
C HIS A 260 1.48 2.44 13.01
N ARG A 261 0.52 3.04 12.34
CA ARG A 261 -0.72 3.52 12.91
C ARG A 261 -1.92 2.86 12.23
N GLY A 262 -2.97 2.57 12.98
CA GLY A 262 -4.29 2.20 12.48
C GLY A 262 -5.21 3.41 12.40
N ILE A 263 -6.22 3.37 11.52
CA ILE A 263 -7.26 4.39 11.44
C ILE A 263 -8.42 3.96 12.35
N VAL A 264 -8.73 4.80 13.33
CA VAL A 264 -9.81 4.52 14.30
C VAL A 264 -11.15 4.44 13.57
N GLY A 265 -11.83 3.28 13.70
CA GLY A 265 -13.11 3.03 13.05
C GLY A 265 -13.02 2.50 11.61
N GLY A 266 -11.81 2.25 11.12
CA GLY A 266 -11.56 1.56 9.85
C GLY A 266 -10.99 2.43 8.74
N SER A 267 -10.15 1.85 7.93
CA SER A 267 -9.41 2.54 6.86
C SER A 267 -10.30 3.01 5.71
N GLN A 268 -11.42 2.35 5.47
CA GLN A 268 -12.38 2.71 4.41
C GLN A 268 -13.00 4.10 4.61
N GLN A 269 -12.94 4.65 5.82
CA GLN A 269 -13.44 6.01 6.08
C GLN A 269 -12.75 7.06 5.20
N LEU A 270 -11.45 6.96 4.96
CA LEU A 270 -10.74 7.96 4.16
C LEU A 270 -11.32 8.10 2.75
N PRO A 271 -11.41 7.04 1.91
CA PRO A 271 -12.04 7.18 0.60
C PRO A 271 -13.52 7.57 0.66
N LEU A 272 -14.27 7.19 1.71
CA LEU A 272 -15.66 7.61 1.89
C LEU A 272 -15.79 9.11 2.21
N HIS A 273 -14.93 9.67 3.06
CA HIS A 273 -14.88 11.11 3.33
C HIS A 273 -14.48 11.91 2.08
N LEU A 274 -13.47 11.46 1.32
CA LEU A 274 -13.10 12.08 0.04
C LEU A 274 -14.28 12.09 -0.96
N TRP A 275 -15.15 11.08 -0.92
CA TRP A 275 -16.37 11.01 -1.73
C TRP A 275 -17.46 11.98 -1.25
N THR A 276 -17.70 12.07 0.06
CA THR A 276 -18.88 12.74 0.62
C THR A 276 -18.64 14.17 1.09
N ASP A 277 -17.42 14.47 1.53
CA ASP A 277 -17.13 15.74 2.18
C ASP A 277 -16.89 16.85 1.16
N THR A 278 -17.23 18.06 1.57
CA THR A 278 -17.01 19.24 0.76
C THR A 278 -15.65 19.85 1.09
N PRO A 279 -14.73 19.98 0.13
CA PRO A 279 -13.50 20.71 0.34
C PRO A 279 -13.75 22.17 0.71
N THR A 280 -12.89 22.73 1.55
CA THR A 280 -12.92 24.16 1.87
C THR A 280 -12.28 24.99 0.76
N GLY A 281 -12.79 26.20 0.51
CA GLY A 281 -12.15 27.17 -0.38
C GLY A 281 -12.24 26.86 -1.88
N MET A 282 -13.23 26.08 -2.32
CA MET A 282 -13.44 25.82 -3.75
C MET A 282 -13.94 27.04 -4.51
N ALA A 283 -13.17 27.47 -5.51
CA ALA A 283 -13.51 28.65 -6.32
C ALA A 283 -14.44 28.32 -7.51
N HIS A 284 -14.57 27.05 -7.92
CA HIS A 284 -15.18 26.67 -9.20
C HIS A 284 -16.58 26.04 -9.06
N TRP A 285 -17.01 25.73 -7.84
CA TRP A 285 -18.26 25.06 -7.57
C TRP A 285 -19.07 25.78 -6.50
N PRO A 286 -20.41 25.66 -6.51
CA PRO A 286 -21.25 26.15 -5.41
C PRO A 286 -20.83 25.58 -4.06
N ASP A 287 -21.07 26.34 -2.99
CA ASP A 287 -20.87 25.86 -1.62
C ASP A 287 -21.64 24.55 -1.37
N GLY A 288 -21.02 23.63 -0.65
CA GLY A 288 -21.61 22.31 -0.37
C GLY A 288 -21.42 21.27 -1.49
N THR A 289 -20.66 21.59 -2.56
CA THR A 289 -20.35 20.61 -3.59
C THR A 289 -19.33 19.58 -3.09
N SER A 290 -19.63 18.30 -3.29
CA SER A 290 -18.74 17.16 -3.04
C SER A 290 -18.59 16.33 -4.32
N VAL A 291 -17.61 15.41 -4.33
CA VAL A 291 -17.48 14.45 -5.45
C VAL A 291 -18.77 13.68 -5.64
N ARG A 292 -19.41 13.25 -4.54
CA ARG A 292 -20.72 12.59 -4.57
C ARG A 292 -21.79 13.42 -5.24
N SER A 293 -21.90 14.70 -4.89
CA SER A 293 -22.96 15.57 -5.47
C SER A 293 -22.74 15.82 -6.96
N LEU A 294 -21.47 15.91 -7.42
CA LEU A 294 -21.14 16.03 -8.85
C LEU A 294 -21.53 14.76 -9.65
N ASN A 295 -21.61 13.62 -8.99
CA ASN A 295 -22.00 12.34 -9.57
C ASN A 295 -23.50 12.03 -9.39
N GLY A 296 -24.30 12.98 -8.89
CA GLY A 296 -25.74 12.78 -8.69
C GLY A 296 -26.09 11.89 -7.49
N GLY A 297 -25.16 11.69 -6.57
CA GLY A 297 -25.35 10.95 -5.32
C GLY A 297 -24.80 9.53 -5.30
N ASP A 298 -24.41 8.96 -6.45
CA ASP A 298 -23.89 7.60 -6.57
C ASP A 298 -22.80 7.50 -7.65
N THR A 299 -21.99 6.44 -7.58
CA THR A 299 -21.00 6.13 -8.63
C THR A 299 -21.67 5.55 -9.87
N ARG A 300 -21.00 5.64 -11.00
CA ARG A 300 -21.40 4.90 -12.19
C ARG A 300 -21.07 3.41 -12.03
N PRO A 301 -21.86 2.53 -12.70
CA PRO A 301 -21.58 1.10 -12.66
C PRO A 301 -20.20 0.72 -13.23
N ARG A 302 -19.78 -0.51 -12.97
CA ARG A 302 -18.58 -1.14 -13.50
C ARG A 302 -18.33 -0.82 -14.97
N VAL A 303 -17.12 -0.43 -15.31
CA VAL A 303 -16.69 -0.27 -16.71
C VAL A 303 -16.48 -1.64 -17.35
N THR A 304 -16.99 -1.81 -18.56
CA THR A 304 -16.86 -3.03 -19.36
C THR A 304 -16.05 -2.85 -20.63
N ALA A 305 -15.94 -1.61 -21.14
CA ALA A 305 -15.08 -1.31 -22.28
C ALA A 305 -14.54 0.12 -22.22
N VAL A 306 -13.33 0.29 -22.72
CA VAL A 306 -12.72 1.61 -22.96
C VAL A 306 -12.09 1.62 -24.34
N ARG A 307 -12.40 2.65 -25.12
CA ARG A 307 -11.94 2.83 -26.50
C ARG A 307 -11.50 4.26 -26.75
N ARG A 308 -10.57 4.44 -27.63
CA ARG A 308 -10.22 5.76 -28.16
C ARG A 308 -10.91 5.94 -29.51
N THR A 309 -11.85 6.88 -29.56
CA THR A 309 -12.69 7.10 -30.76
C THR A 309 -12.19 8.22 -31.65
N ALA A 310 -11.40 9.15 -31.09
CA ALA A 310 -10.71 10.20 -31.80
C ALA A 310 -9.56 10.76 -30.93
N PRO A 311 -8.65 11.58 -31.48
CA PRO A 311 -7.71 12.34 -30.65
C PRO A 311 -8.46 13.11 -29.56
N HIS A 312 -8.02 12.99 -28.31
CA HIS A 312 -8.64 13.62 -27.12
C HIS A 312 -10.11 13.16 -26.85
N GLN A 313 -10.51 11.99 -27.34
CA GLN A 313 -11.83 11.43 -27.06
C GLN A 313 -11.71 9.96 -26.63
N VAL A 314 -12.01 9.71 -25.37
CA VAL A 314 -12.05 8.38 -24.78
C VAL A 314 -13.50 8.00 -24.51
N THR A 315 -13.94 6.88 -25.04
CA THR A 315 -15.28 6.36 -24.84
C THR A 315 -15.24 5.26 -23.79
N VAL A 316 -16.08 5.39 -22.78
CA VAL A 316 -16.25 4.42 -21.69
C VAL A 316 -17.65 3.82 -21.79
N THR A 317 -17.72 2.48 -21.74
CA THR A 317 -18.98 1.72 -21.68
C THR A 317 -19.07 1.07 -20.29
N ASP A 318 -20.18 1.23 -19.63
CA ASP A 318 -20.43 0.60 -18.34
C ASP A 318 -21.28 -0.69 -18.46
N SER A 319 -21.49 -1.38 -17.34
CA SER A 319 -22.24 -2.64 -17.30
C SER A 319 -23.75 -2.50 -17.53
N SER A 320 -24.29 -1.27 -17.51
CA SER A 320 -25.67 -0.99 -17.94
C SER A 320 -25.79 -0.84 -19.46
N GLY A 321 -24.65 -0.77 -20.18
CA GLY A 321 -24.58 -0.51 -21.59
C GLY A 321 -24.57 1.00 -21.94
N GLU A 322 -24.52 1.89 -20.96
CA GLU A 322 -24.38 3.32 -21.22
C GLU A 322 -22.98 3.60 -21.79
N ILE A 323 -22.94 4.42 -22.85
CA ILE A 323 -21.71 4.83 -23.52
C ILE A 323 -21.54 6.34 -23.32
N ARG A 324 -20.39 6.74 -22.80
CA ARG A 324 -20.02 8.15 -22.62
C ARG A 324 -18.66 8.45 -23.19
N THR A 325 -18.49 9.67 -23.66
CA THR A 325 -17.22 10.16 -24.22
C THR A 325 -16.64 11.25 -23.35
N TYR A 326 -15.34 11.16 -23.07
CA TYR A 326 -14.59 12.06 -22.22
C TYR A 326 -13.34 12.59 -22.93
N PRO A 327 -12.87 13.79 -22.59
CA PRO A 327 -11.58 14.28 -23.09
C PRO A 327 -10.38 13.53 -22.47
N ALA A 328 -10.58 12.96 -21.29
CA ALA A 328 -9.57 12.14 -20.59
C ALA A 328 -10.25 11.08 -19.72
N ALA A 329 -9.56 9.95 -19.54
CA ALA A 329 -9.94 8.89 -18.61
C ALA A 329 -8.73 8.44 -17.79
N VAL A 330 -8.95 8.08 -16.52
CA VAL A 330 -7.90 7.57 -15.63
C VAL A 330 -8.31 6.22 -15.08
N PHE A 331 -7.45 5.23 -15.27
CA PHE A 331 -7.56 3.94 -14.62
C PHE A 331 -6.91 3.99 -13.25
N THR A 332 -7.67 3.72 -12.21
CA THR A 332 -7.21 3.61 -10.83
C THR A 332 -7.47 2.22 -10.24
N ALA A 333 -8.06 1.33 -11.04
CA ALA A 333 -8.16 -0.10 -10.76
C ALA A 333 -6.82 -0.79 -11.05
N GLN A 334 -6.63 -1.97 -10.48
CA GLN A 334 -5.42 -2.76 -10.78
C GLN A 334 -5.23 -2.97 -12.29
N SER A 335 -4.01 -2.87 -12.76
CA SER A 335 -3.68 -2.89 -14.19
C SER A 335 -4.11 -4.20 -14.89
N TRP A 336 -4.17 -5.34 -14.19
CA TRP A 336 -4.69 -6.58 -14.77
C TRP A 336 -6.18 -6.52 -15.16
N MET A 337 -6.95 -5.56 -14.62
CA MET A 337 -8.33 -5.35 -15.06
C MET A 337 -8.41 -4.97 -16.54
N LEU A 338 -7.38 -4.29 -17.05
CA LEU A 338 -7.27 -3.95 -18.48
C LEU A 338 -7.04 -5.18 -19.38
N LEU A 339 -6.53 -6.28 -18.82
CA LEU A 339 -6.32 -7.52 -19.58
C LEU A 339 -7.54 -8.44 -19.56
N ASN A 340 -8.30 -8.43 -18.46
CA ASN A 340 -9.27 -9.49 -18.17
C ASN A 340 -10.73 -9.02 -18.10
N ASN A 341 -10.99 -7.86 -17.50
CA ASN A 341 -12.35 -7.44 -17.15
C ASN A 341 -12.88 -6.30 -18.01
N ILE A 342 -11.99 -5.53 -18.63
CA ILE A 342 -12.34 -4.35 -19.41
C ILE A 342 -11.91 -4.61 -20.86
N HIS A 343 -12.86 -4.56 -21.79
CA HIS A 343 -12.54 -4.69 -23.21
C HIS A 343 -11.82 -3.43 -23.70
N CYS A 344 -10.57 -3.57 -24.08
CA CYS A 344 -9.72 -2.50 -24.60
C CYS A 344 -9.32 -2.85 -26.05
N ASP A 345 -9.25 -1.83 -26.92
CA ASP A 345 -8.68 -2.01 -28.23
C ASP A 345 -7.14 -2.18 -28.12
N ASP A 346 -6.53 -2.98 -28.97
CA ASP A 346 -5.08 -3.31 -28.90
C ASP A 346 -4.18 -2.07 -28.98
N ASP A 347 -4.65 -1.02 -29.64
CA ASP A 347 -3.95 0.24 -29.80
C ASP A 347 -4.26 1.27 -28.70
N LEU A 348 -4.97 0.86 -27.63
CA LEU A 348 -5.27 1.76 -26.49
C LEU A 348 -3.98 2.28 -25.83
N PHE A 349 -2.98 1.41 -25.74
CA PHE A 349 -1.63 1.75 -25.26
C PHE A 349 -0.57 1.28 -26.28
N PRO A 350 0.63 1.89 -26.26
CA PRO A 350 1.78 1.33 -26.96
C PRO A 350 2.05 -0.11 -26.51
N ILE A 351 2.57 -0.95 -27.42
CA ILE A 351 2.84 -2.37 -27.14
C ILE A 351 3.72 -2.57 -25.90
N ASP A 352 4.64 -1.66 -25.68
CA ASP A 352 5.53 -1.69 -24.51
C ASP A 352 4.80 -1.47 -23.19
N HIS A 353 3.70 -0.70 -23.18
CA HIS A 353 2.84 -0.53 -22.01
C HIS A 353 2.01 -1.77 -21.75
N TRP A 354 1.45 -2.38 -22.80
CA TRP A 354 0.76 -3.67 -22.68
C TRP A 354 1.69 -4.74 -22.10
N THR A 355 2.94 -4.79 -22.57
CA THR A 355 3.95 -5.70 -22.00
C THR A 355 4.19 -5.40 -20.52
N ALA A 356 4.27 -4.14 -20.12
CA ALA A 356 4.47 -3.77 -18.71
C ALA A 356 3.26 -4.14 -17.83
N ILE A 357 2.04 -3.93 -18.32
CA ILE A 357 0.79 -4.35 -17.67
C ILE A 357 0.76 -5.88 -17.48
N GLU A 358 1.08 -6.64 -18.53
CA GLU A 358 1.12 -8.10 -18.50
C GLU A 358 2.15 -8.63 -17.51
N ARG A 359 3.31 -7.94 -17.39
CA ARG A 359 4.42 -8.33 -16.50
C ARG A 359 4.24 -7.87 -15.07
N THR A 360 3.25 -7.05 -14.76
CA THR A 360 2.96 -6.69 -13.37
C THR A 360 2.70 -7.96 -12.56
N HIS A 361 3.34 -8.07 -11.39
CA HIS A 361 3.18 -9.21 -10.51
C HIS A 361 2.42 -8.80 -9.25
N TYR A 362 1.29 -9.45 -8.98
CA TYR A 362 0.50 -9.26 -7.77
C TYR A 362 0.68 -10.43 -6.82
N MET A 363 0.82 -10.10 -5.55
CA MET A 363 0.78 -11.07 -4.48
C MET A 363 -0.65 -11.34 -4.05
N GLY A 364 -0.93 -12.61 -3.78
CA GLY A 364 -2.10 -13.02 -3.06
C GLY A 364 -2.00 -12.71 -1.56
N SER A 365 -3.14 -12.51 -0.91
CA SER A 365 -3.21 -12.37 0.54
C SER A 365 -4.57 -12.75 1.07
N THR A 366 -4.56 -13.53 2.16
CA THR A 366 -5.76 -13.88 2.93
C THR A 366 -5.62 -13.39 4.36
N LYS A 367 -6.68 -12.76 4.87
CA LYS A 367 -6.83 -12.46 6.28
C LYS A 367 -8.02 -13.20 6.87
N VAL A 368 -7.91 -13.59 8.14
CA VAL A 368 -8.99 -14.24 8.90
C VAL A 368 -9.14 -13.51 10.22
N PHE A 369 -10.33 -12.96 10.47
CA PHE A 369 -10.63 -12.24 11.71
C PHE A 369 -11.71 -12.94 12.51
N ALA A 370 -11.54 -12.95 13.83
CA ALA A 370 -12.55 -13.38 14.80
C ALA A 370 -12.89 -12.23 15.74
N LEU A 371 -14.20 -12.07 16.02
CA LEU A 371 -14.70 -11.18 17.06
C LEU A 371 -14.88 -11.97 18.33
N VAL A 372 -14.33 -11.46 19.44
CA VAL A 372 -14.41 -12.11 20.75
C VAL A 372 -15.13 -11.19 21.75
N ASP A 373 -15.75 -11.79 22.76
CA ASP A 373 -16.58 -11.11 23.75
C ASP A 373 -15.86 -9.97 24.50
N ARG A 374 -14.56 -10.11 24.72
CA ARG A 374 -13.69 -9.15 25.39
C ARG A 374 -12.22 -9.40 25.01
N PRO A 375 -11.30 -8.48 25.29
CA PRO A 375 -9.86 -8.67 25.08
C PRO A 375 -9.26 -9.65 26.11
N PHE A 376 -9.72 -10.93 26.09
CA PHE A 376 -9.34 -11.97 27.07
C PHE A 376 -7.84 -12.28 27.07
N TRP A 377 -7.14 -11.98 26.01
CA TRP A 377 -5.67 -12.15 25.92
C TRP A 377 -4.90 -11.33 26.95
N LYS A 378 -5.50 -10.25 27.51
CA LYS A 378 -4.91 -9.45 28.58
C LYS A 378 -4.96 -10.12 29.95
N ASP A 379 -5.77 -11.18 30.11
CA ASP A 379 -5.80 -11.97 31.32
C ASP A 379 -4.39 -12.54 31.57
N LYS A 380 -4.06 -12.75 32.83
CA LYS A 380 -2.74 -13.26 33.18
C LYS A 380 -2.77 -14.77 33.43
N ASP A 381 -1.83 -15.47 32.82
CA ASP A 381 -1.58 -16.87 33.13
C ASP A 381 -1.22 -17.00 34.62
N PRO A 382 -1.92 -17.84 35.39
CA PRO A 382 -1.74 -17.91 36.83
C PRO A 382 -0.40 -18.50 37.28
N VAL A 383 0.31 -19.19 36.38
CA VAL A 383 1.60 -19.84 36.68
C VAL A 383 2.75 -18.91 36.32
N THR A 384 2.70 -18.28 35.15
CA THR A 384 3.81 -17.47 34.61
C THR A 384 3.64 -15.97 34.86
N GLY A 385 2.41 -15.50 35.13
CA GLY A 385 2.07 -14.07 35.25
C GLY A 385 2.12 -13.31 33.91
N ARG A 386 2.35 -14.01 32.79
CA ARG A 386 2.38 -13.43 31.45
C ARG A 386 0.98 -13.21 30.92
N ASP A 387 0.85 -12.43 29.84
CA ASP A 387 -0.40 -12.32 29.09
C ASP A 387 -0.84 -13.70 28.60
N LEU A 388 -2.15 -13.95 28.63
CA LEU A 388 -2.70 -15.25 28.28
C LEU A 388 -2.44 -15.59 26.80
N VAL A 389 -2.53 -14.55 25.93
CA VAL A 389 -2.13 -14.61 24.54
C VAL A 389 -1.37 -13.33 24.19
N SER A 390 -0.35 -13.43 23.38
CA SER A 390 0.47 -12.32 22.91
C SER A 390 0.31 -12.13 21.39
N MET A 391 0.71 -10.97 20.87
CA MET A 391 0.95 -10.86 19.44
C MET A 391 1.89 -12.00 19.03
N THR A 392 1.53 -12.74 17.98
CA THR A 392 2.22 -13.99 17.68
C THR A 392 2.79 -13.99 16.27
N LEU A 393 4.06 -14.36 16.14
CA LEU A 393 4.71 -14.70 14.88
C LEU A 393 5.07 -16.19 14.90
N THR A 394 4.78 -16.90 13.82
CA THR A 394 5.04 -18.35 13.76
C THR A 394 5.31 -18.81 12.32
N ASP A 395 6.05 -19.91 12.17
CA ASP A 395 6.20 -20.65 10.91
C ASP A 395 5.02 -21.58 10.61
N ARG A 396 4.00 -21.63 11.51
CA ARG A 396 2.75 -22.35 11.28
C ARG A 396 1.84 -21.58 10.32
N MET A 397 0.72 -22.21 9.93
CA MET A 397 -0.24 -21.65 8.97
C MET A 397 -0.85 -20.30 9.37
N SER A 398 -0.90 -19.93 10.64
CA SER A 398 -1.41 -18.62 11.08
C SER A 398 -0.46 -17.47 10.76
N ARG A 399 0.82 -17.71 10.64
CA ARG A 399 1.89 -16.74 10.36
C ARG A 399 1.95 -15.59 11.35
N GLY A 400 1.08 -14.60 11.21
CA GLY A 400 0.99 -13.44 12.13
C GLY A 400 -0.41 -13.33 12.73
N THR A 401 -0.50 -13.31 14.07
CA THR A 401 -1.75 -13.11 14.81
C THR A 401 -1.68 -11.80 15.57
N TYR A 402 -2.59 -10.86 15.23
CA TYR A 402 -2.65 -9.52 15.84
C TYR A 402 -3.84 -9.42 16.78
N LEU A 403 -3.63 -8.81 17.93
CA LEU A 403 -4.63 -8.59 18.98
C LEU A 403 -5.00 -7.11 18.99
N LEU A 404 -6.23 -6.80 18.56
CA LEU A 404 -6.70 -5.44 18.36
C LEU A 404 -7.71 -5.08 19.48
N ASP A 405 -7.24 -4.32 20.43
CA ASP A 405 -7.99 -3.90 21.60
C ASP A 405 -8.90 -2.71 21.27
N GLN A 406 -10.19 -2.85 21.55
CA GLN A 406 -11.20 -1.80 21.35
C GLN A 406 -11.54 -1.06 22.66
N GLY A 407 -10.91 -1.44 23.78
CA GLY A 407 -11.20 -0.98 25.14
C GLY A 407 -11.82 -2.08 26.00
N ASP A 408 -11.64 -1.99 27.30
CA ASP A 408 -11.95 -3.09 28.25
C ASP A 408 -13.43 -3.53 28.27
N ASP A 409 -14.35 -2.62 28.00
CA ASP A 409 -15.80 -2.88 27.98
C ASP A 409 -16.36 -3.21 26.58
N LYS A 410 -15.48 -3.46 25.60
CA LYS A 410 -15.86 -3.73 24.22
C LYS A 410 -15.40 -5.10 23.76
N PRO A 411 -16.06 -5.67 22.73
CA PRO A 411 -15.55 -6.85 22.05
C PRO A 411 -14.11 -6.64 21.60
N GLY A 412 -13.30 -7.69 21.73
CA GLY A 412 -11.94 -7.72 21.19
C GLY A 412 -11.94 -8.22 19.74
N LEU A 413 -10.97 -7.80 18.98
CA LEU A 413 -10.79 -8.21 17.58
C LEU A 413 -9.45 -8.94 17.44
N ILE A 414 -9.48 -10.16 16.91
CA ILE A 414 -8.26 -10.94 16.64
C ILE A 414 -8.12 -11.12 15.13
N CYS A 415 -7.06 -10.59 14.54
CA CYS A 415 -6.59 -11.08 13.24
C CYS A 415 -5.87 -12.40 13.49
N LEU A 416 -6.59 -13.51 13.31
CA LEU A 416 -6.07 -14.86 13.55
C LEU A 416 -4.95 -15.24 12.60
N SER A 417 -4.99 -14.69 11.38
CA SER A 417 -4.00 -14.96 10.35
C SER A 417 -3.93 -13.83 9.33
N TYR A 418 -2.69 -13.56 8.92
CA TYR A 418 -2.38 -12.71 7.78
C TYR A 418 -1.31 -13.41 6.94
N THR A 419 -1.75 -13.98 5.82
CA THR A 419 -0.92 -14.79 4.93
C THR A 419 -0.76 -14.15 3.57
N TRP A 420 0.36 -14.45 2.91
CA TRP A 420 0.69 -13.98 1.57
C TRP A 420 1.10 -15.13 0.66
N SER A 421 1.07 -14.88 -0.67
CA SER A 421 1.56 -15.82 -1.69
C SER A 421 1.02 -17.24 -1.51
N ASP A 422 1.87 -18.25 -1.51
CA ASP A 422 1.50 -19.67 -1.41
C ASP A 422 0.74 -20.02 -0.12
N ASP A 423 1.00 -19.32 0.98
CA ASP A 423 0.25 -19.52 2.22
C ASP A 423 -1.20 -19.02 2.10
N SER A 424 -1.43 -17.95 1.33
CA SER A 424 -2.77 -17.51 0.99
C SER A 424 -3.48 -18.52 0.08
N LEU A 425 -2.79 -19.03 -0.95
CA LEU A 425 -3.33 -20.02 -1.89
C LEU A 425 -3.82 -21.30 -1.18
N LYS A 426 -3.13 -21.73 -0.13
CA LYS A 426 -3.53 -22.91 0.67
C LYS A 426 -4.89 -22.76 1.36
N LEU A 427 -5.35 -21.52 1.55
CA LEU A 427 -6.61 -21.21 2.22
C LEU A 427 -7.80 -21.08 1.25
N LEU A 428 -7.57 -20.97 -0.06
CA LEU A 428 -8.65 -20.76 -1.04
C LEU A 428 -9.74 -21.81 -1.04
N PRO A 429 -9.44 -23.13 -0.87
CA PRO A 429 -10.48 -24.15 -0.86
C PRO A 429 -11.37 -24.16 0.39
N LEU A 430 -10.98 -23.42 1.45
CA LEU A 430 -11.62 -23.48 2.76
C LEU A 430 -12.65 -22.35 2.89
N ASP A 431 -13.80 -22.67 3.51
CA ASP A 431 -14.77 -21.65 3.93
C ASP A 431 -14.30 -20.85 5.15
N ALA A 432 -15.05 -19.83 5.54
CA ALA A 432 -14.68 -18.94 6.65
C ALA A 432 -14.51 -19.67 7.98
N THR A 433 -15.40 -20.63 8.27
CA THR A 433 -15.36 -21.42 9.51
C THR A 433 -14.20 -22.41 9.50
N GLU A 434 -13.93 -23.04 8.37
CA GLU A 434 -12.80 -23.95 8.20
C GLU A 434 -11.46 -23.21 8.36
N ARG A 435 -11.34 -22.02 7.75
CA ARG A 435 -10.15 -21.15 7.94
C ARG A 435 -9.95 -20.78 9.40
N MET A 436 -11.00 -20.29 10.07
CA MET A 436 -10.92 -19.96 11.50
C MET A 436 -10.50 -21.18 12.33
N ASN A 437 -11.12 -22.34 12.09
CA ASN A 437 -10.80 -23.54 12.83
C ASN A 437 -9.35 -24.00 12.65
N LEU A 438 -8.81 -23.86 11.44
CA LEU A 438 -7.41 -24.16 11.15
C LEU A 438 -6.47 -23.23 11.93
N MET A 439 -6.77 -21.91 11.96
CA MET A 439 -5.95 -20.94 12.66
C MET A 439 -6.02 -21.11 14.18
N ILE A 440 -7.21 -21.36 14.73
CA ILE A 440 -7.36 -21.62 16.15
C ILE A 440 -6.59 -22.88 16.56
N LYS A 441 -6.67 -23.95 15.78
CA LYS A 441 -5.87 -25.16 16.05
C LYS A 441 -4.38 -24.86 16.12
N SER A 442 -3.88 -24.03 15.21
CA SER A 442 -2.48 -23.58 15.22
C SER A 442 -2.13 -22.80 16.49
N LEU A 443 -3.03 -21.92 16.96
CA LEU A 443 -2.84 -21.17 18.19
C LEU A 443 -2.97 -22.03 19.46
N GLU A 444 -3.87 -23.01 19.48
CA GLU A 444 -4.01 -23.96 20.60
C GLU A 444 -2.73 -24.80 20.82
N GLU A 445 -1.93 -25.03 19.76
CA GLU A 445 -0.62 -25.68 19.88
C GLU A 445 0.44 -24.76 20.48
N ILE A 446 0.35 -23.44 20.26
CA ILE A 446 1.26 -22.42 20.82
C ILE A 446 0.86 -22.05 22.25
N TYR A 447 -0.46 -22.02 22.53
CA TYR A 447 -1.04 -21.64 23.82
C TYR A 447 -1.88 -22.77 24.40
N PRO A 448 -1.25 -23.88 24.86
CA PRO A 448 -1.98 -25.02 25.38
C PRO A 448 -2.79 -24.64 26.62
N GLY A 449 -4.09 -24.95 26.59
CA GLY A 449 -5.01 -24.65 27.69
C GLY A 449 -5.78 -23.34 27.54
N VAL A 450 -5.54 -22.53 26.51
CA VAL A 450 -6.36 -21.36 26.18
C VAL A 450 -7.56 -21.78 25.34
N ASP A 451 -8.77 -21.49 25.83
CA ASP A 451 -10.02 -21.79 25.12
C ASP A 451 -10.43 -20.56 24.25
N PHE A 452 -9.83 -20.46 23.07
CA PHE A 452 -10.18 -19.40 22.11
C PHE A 452 -11.65 -19.44 21.69
N ARG A 453 -12.22 -20.65 21.58
CA ARG A 453 -13.55 -20.87 20.99
C ARG A 453 -14.67 -20.32 21.85
N SER A 454 -14.56 -20.43 23.17
CA SER A 454 -15.57 -19.95 24.12
C SER A 454 -15.72 -18.41 24.08
N HIS A 455 -14.73 -17.70 23.60
CA HIS A 455 -14.74 -16.24 23.48
C HIS A 455 -15.29 -15.72 22.15
N ILE A 456 -15.46 -16.59 21.12
CA ILE A 456 -15.94 -16.15 19.80
C ILE A 456 -17.44 -15.88 19.82
N ILE A 457 -17.83 -14.67 19.41
CA ILE A 457 -19.23 -14.20 19.49
C ILE A 457 -19.88 -13.91 18.13
N ALA A 458 -19.16 -14.04 17.02
CA ALA A 458 -19.69 -13.81 15.67
C ALA A 458 -19.04 -14.75 14.63
N THR A 459 -19.71 -14.88 13.48
CA THR A 459 -19.13 -15.55 12.31
C THR A 459 -17.82 -14.87 11.91
N PRO A 460 -16.75 -15.64 11.62
CA PRO A 460 -15.48 -15.05 11.22
C PRO A 460 -15.60 -14.27 9.91
N VAL A 461 -14.84 -13.18 9.80
CA VAL A 461 -14.71 -12.39 8.58
C VAL A 461 -13.39 -12.73 7.92
N THR A 462 -13.42 -13.09 6.64
CA THR A 462 -12.24 -13.46 5.86
C THR A 462 -12.37 -13.03 4.41
N LEU A 463 -11.23 -12.73 3.80
CA LEU A 463 -11.14 -12.40 2.38
C LEU A 463 -9.82 -12.92 1.82
N SER A 464 -9.89 -13.52 0.64
CA SER A 464 -8.73 -13.84 -0.20
C SER A 464 -8.79 -12.96 -1.46
N TRP A 465 -7.86 -12.03 -1.59
CA TRP A 465 -7.87 -11.05 -2.68
C TRP A 465 -7.73 -11.69 -4.07
N GLU A 466 -7.15 -12.89 -4.16
CA GLU A 466 -7.01 -13.66 -5.39
C GLU A 466 -8.35 -14.12 -5.97
N THR A 467 -9.37 -14.28 -5.12
CA THR A 467 -10.71 -14.68 -5.55
C THR A 467 -11.63 -13.51 -5.85
N GLU A 468 -11.21 -12.29 -5.52
CA GLU A 468 -11.98 -11.08 -5.79
C GLU A 468 -11.85 -10.71 -7.27
N ARG A 469 -12.96 -10.81 -8.00
CA ARG A 469 -13.03 -10.62 -9.45
C ARG A 469 -12.44 -9.29 -9.93
N ASP A 470 -12.58 -8.24 -9.13
CA ASP A 470 -12.19 -6.88 -9.50
C ASP A 470 -10.80 -6.49 -9.00
N PHE A 471 -10.06 -7.47 -8.44
CA PHE A 471 -8.72 -7.26 -7.89
C PHE A 471 -7.71 -8.31 -8.37
N MET A 472 -8.03 -9.61 -8.26
CA MET A 472 -7.18 -10.76 -8.63
C MET A 472 -5.82 -10.81 -7.91
N GLY A 473 -5.67 -10.08 -6.82
CA GLY A 473 -4.46 -10.02 -5.99
C GLY A 473 -4.54 -8.89 -4.98
N ALA A 474 -3.73 -8.97 -3.93
CA ALA A 474 -3.75 -8.02 -2.83
C ALA A 474 -2.95 -6.74 -3.13
N PHE A 475 -1.72 -6.90 -3.57
CA PHE A 475 -0.82 -5.77 -3.85
C PHE A 475 0.27 -6.18 -4.85
N LYS A 476 0.80 -5.21 -5.56
CA LYS A 476 1.91 -5.45 -6.48
C LYS A 476 3.21 -5.67 -5.69
N ALA A 477 4.01 -6.62 -6.15
CA ALA A 477 5.35 -6.86 -5.65
C ALA A 477 6.26 -7.29 -6.80
N ASN A 478 7.10 -6.41 -7.30
CA ASN A 478 7.93 -6.65 -8.46
C ASN A 478 8.85 -7.86 -8.30
N LEU A 479 9.02 -8.61 -9.38
CA LEU A 479 10.04 -9.65 -9.50
C LEU A 479 11.37 -9.04 -9.98
N PRO A 480 12.48 -9.77 -9.88
CA PRO A 480 13.75 -9.38 -10.49
C PRO A 480 13.61 -9.03 -11.98
N GLY A 481 14.29 -7.98 -12.42
CA GLY A 481 14.24 -7.49 -13.79
C GLY A 481 12.98 -6.67 -14.15
N HIS A 482 12.09 -6.40 -13.18
CA HIS A 482 10.84 -5.68 -13.42
C HIS A 482 10.97 -4.16 -13.32
N TYR A 483 12.13 -3.61 -12.96
CA TYR A 483 12.31 -2.16 -12.84
C TYR A 483 11.89 -1.42 -14.12
N ARG A 484 12.27 -1.90 -15.30
CA ARG A 484 11.91 -1.31 -16.60
C ARG A 484 10.42 -1.28 -16.88
N TYR A 485 9.67 -2.27 -16.42
CA TYR A 485 8.21 -2.31 -16.56
C TYR A 485 7.54 -1.33 -15.63
N GLN A 486 8.02 -1.26 -14.39
CA GLN A 486 7.55 -0.30 -13.40
C GLN A 486 7.84 1.15 -13.82
N GLU A 487 9.05 1.44 -14.30
CA GLU A 487 9.41 2.75 -14.83
C GLU A 487 8.43 3.19 -15.91
N ARG A 488 8.09 2.29 -16.83
CA ARG A 488 7.19 2.58 -17.94
C ARG A 488 5.77 2.89 -17.48
N LEU A 489 5.23 2.11 -16.54
CA LEU A 489 3.89 2.33 -15.98
C LEU A 489 3.83 3.63 -15.18
N PHE A 490 4.81 3.86 -14.31
CA PHE A 490 4.89 5.07 -13.51
C PHE A 490 5.00 6.34 -14.38
N SER A 491 5.81 6.29 -15.42
CA SER A 491 6.06 7.43 -16.31
C SER A 491 4.88 7.79 -17.22
N HIS A 492 3.83 6.95 -17.28
CA HIS A 492 2.73 7.12 -18.22
C HIS A 492 1.90 8.41 -18.03
N PHE A 493 1.97 9.05 -16.88
CA PHE A 493 1.34 10.37 -16.69
C PHE A 493 2.01 11.49 -17.51
N MET A 494 3.25 11.27 -17.99
CA MET A 494 4.00 12.12 -18.89
C MET A 494 3.65 11.77 -20.35
N GLN A 495 2.64 12.44 -20.92
CA GLN A 495 2.09 12.03 -22.23
C GLN A 495 2.60 12.84 -23.42
N ASP A 496 3.40 13.89 -23.20
CA ASP A 496 3.85 14.75 -24.30
C ASP A 496 4.72 14.04 -25.34
N GLU A 497 5.49 13.06 -24.92
CA GLU A 497 6.34 12.25 -25.79
C GLU A 497 5.57 11.10 -26.48
N LEU A 498 4.33 10.80 -26.04
CA LEU A 498 3.51 9.78 -26.67
C LEU A 498 2.97 10.25 -28.04
N ASP A 499 2.82 9.30 -28.95
CA ASP A 499 2.03 9.55 -30.17
C ASP A 499 0.65 10.08 -29.76
N PRO A 500 0.14 11.15 -30.40
CA PRO A 500 -1.17 11.73 -30.09
C PRO A 500 -2.32 10.70 -30.02
N ARG A 501 -2.23 9.62 -30.78
CA ARG A 501 -3.22 8.52 -30.73
C ARG A 501 -3.19 7.71 -29.43
N HIS A 502 -2.19 7.87 -28.58
CA HIS A 502 -2.07 7.18 -27.28
C HIS A 502 -2.28 8.11 -26.07
N ARG A 503 -2.60 9.40 -26.29
CA ARG A 503 -2.82 10.38 -25.22
C ARG A 503 -4.27 10.37 -24.70
N GLY A 504 -4.47 10.91 -23.50
CA GLY A 504 -5.78 11.10 -22.87
C GLY A 504 -6.25 9.93 -21.99
N ILE A 505 -5.44 8.87 -21.86
CA ILE A 505 -5.69 7.78 -20.93
C ILE A 505 -4.52 7.72 -19.95
N PHE A 506 -4.82 7.83 -18.65
CA PHE A 506 -3.83 7.89 -17.57
C PHE A 506 -3.97 6.67 -16.67
N LEU A 507 -2.91 6.35 -15.94
CA LEU A 507 -2.85 5.26 -14.97
C LEU A 507 -2.50 5.85 -13.60
N ALA A 508 -3.15 5.39 -12.54
CA ALA A 508 -2.81 5.69 -11.16
C ALA A 508 -3.22 4.50 -10.27
N GLY A 509 -2.63 4.40 -9.10
CA GLY A 509 -2.84 3.30 -8.15
C GLY A 509 -1.53 2.95 -7.47
N ASP A 510 -1.58 2.19 -6.38
CA ASP A 510 -0.38 1.71 -5.72
C ASP A 510 0.46 0.79 -6.63
N ASP A 511 -0.18 0.06 -7.52
CA ASP A 511 0.49 -0.81 -8.49
C ASP A 511 1.24 -0.06 -9.60
N ILE A 512 0.89 1.20 -9.84
CA ILE A 512 1.62 2.09 -10.74
C ILE A 512 2.78 2.79 -10.03
N SER A 513 2.75 2.86 -8.70
CA SER A 513 3.72 3.58 -7.88
C SER A 513 5.03 2.80 -7.68
N TRP A 514 6.06 3.52 -7.26
CA TRP A 514 7.30 2.93 -6.73
C TRP A 514 7.16 2.44 -5.28
N THR A 515 6.09 2.86 -4.60
CA THR A 515 5.75 2.46 -3.23
C THR A 515 4.57 1.49 -3.25
N ALA A 516 4.71 0.43 -4.04
CA ALA A 516 3.68 -0.59 -4.23
C ALA A 516 3.32 -1.29 -2.91
N GLY A 517 2.02 -1.60 -2.76
CA GLY A 517 1.51 -2.22 -1.54
C GLY A 517 1.25 -1.24 -0.39
N TRP A 518 1.54 0.05 -0.56
CA TRP A 518 1.30 1.09 0.42
C TRP A 518 0.29 2.13 -0.07
N ALA A 519 -0.57 2.61 0.83
CA ALA A 519 -1.57 3.62 0.51
C ALA A 519 -0.95 4.93 0.02
N GLU A 520 0.24 5.28 0.51
CA GLU A 520 1.01 6.45 0.04
C GLU A 520 1.24 6.43 -1.46
N GLY A 521 1.62 5.26 -2.01
CA GLY A 521 1.83 5.11 -3.45
C GLY A 521 0.57 5.38 -4.28
N ALA A 522 -0.59 4.98 -3.76
CA ALA A 522 -1.88 5.27 -4.40
C ALA A 522 -2.18 6.78 -4.42
N VAL A 523 -1.83 7.50 -3.36
CA VAL A 523 -1.98 8.96 -3.28
C VAL A 523 -1.01 9.67 -4.22
N GLN A 524 0.28 9.31 -4.19
CA GLN A 524 1.30 9.93 -5.03
C GLN A 524 1.00 9.80 -6.52
N THR A 525 0.61 8.61 -6.97
CA THR A 525 0.27 8.39 -8.39
C THR A 525 -1.05 9.07 -8.79
N ALA A 526 -2.00 9.22 -7.86
CA ALA A 526 -3.19 10.03 -8.10
C ALA A 526 -2.81 11.50 -8.38
N LEU A 527 -1.89 12.07 -7.60
CA LEU A 527 -1.39 13.45 -7.81
C LEU A 527 -0.63 13.59 -9.13
N ASN A 528 0.16 12.59 -9.53
CA ASN A 528 0.78 12.55 -10.86
C ASN A 528 -0.28 12.59 -11.97
N ALA A 529 -1.32 11.79 -11.85
CA ALA A 529 -2.39 11.73 -12.84
C ALA A 529 -3.24 13.01 -12.85
N VAL A 530 -3.46 13.67 -11.70
CA VAL A 530 -4.09 15.00 -11.63
C VAL A 530 -3.28 16.01 -12.43
N TRP A 531 -1.95 16.07 -12.23
CA TRP A 531 -1.07 16.93 -13.03
C TRP A 531 -1.17 16.60 -14.52
N GLY A 532 -1.09 15.32 -14.88
CA GLY A 532 -1.16 14.87 -16.27
C GLY A 532 -2.48 15.23 -16.96
N VAL A 533 -3.62 15.02 -16.31
CA VAL A 533 -4.96 15.38 -16.83
C VAL A 533 -5.09 16.90 -16.96
N MET A 534 -4.65 17.65 -15.94
CA MET A 534 -4.65 19.11 -15.97
C MET A 534 -3.86 19.64 -17.16
N HIS A 535 -2.64 19.16 -17.35
CA HIS A 535 -1.77 19.56 -18.46
C HIS A 535 -2.36 19.15 -19.83
N HIS A 536 -2.88 17.92 -19.95
CA HIS A 536 -3.56 17.44 -21.17
C HIS A 536 -4.74 18.32 -21.60
N LEU A 537 -5.43 18.92 -20.64
CA LEU A 537 -6.56 19.85 -20.88
C LEU A 537 -6.12 21.32 -21.00
N GLY A 538 -4.83 21.58 -21.13
CA GLY A 538 -4.27 22.91 -21.35
C GLY A 538 -4.10 23.74 -20.07
N GLY A 539 -4.18 23.11 -18.89
CA GLY A 539 -3.90 23.73 -17.61
C GLY A 539 -2.41 23.78 -17.28
N ALA A 540 -2.07 24.39 -16.15
CA ALA A 540 -0.69 24.53 -15.69
C ALA A 540 -0.62 24.57 -14.16
N ALA A 541 0.51 24.09 -13.62
CA ALA A 541 0.87 24.25 -12.23
C ALA A 541 1.33 25.70 -11.95
N PRO A 542 1.22 26.20 -10.69
CA PRO A 542 1.77 27.49 -10.31
C PRO A 542 3.30 27.50 -10.42
N ALA A 543 3.88 28.63 -10.81
CA ALA A 543 5.33 28.74 -10.96
C ALA A 543 6.12 28.54 -9.65
N ASP A 544 5.50 28.85 -8.51
CA ASP A 544 6.05 28.66 -7.17
C ASP A 544 5.73 27.28 -6.55
N ASN A 545 4.87 26.49 -7.21
CA ASN A 545 4.57 25.12 -6.85
C ASN A 545 4.58 24.20 -8.08
N PRO A 546 5.76 24.00 -8.71
CA PRO A 546 5.85 23.16 -9.90
C PRO A 546 5.44 21.72 -9.57
N GLY A 547 4.64 21.13 -10.43
CA GLY A 547 4.12 19.78 -10.25
C GLY A 547 5.13 18.67 -10.61
N PRO A 548 4.76 17.42 -10.39
CA PRO A 548 5.64 16.27 -10.62
C PRO A 548 6.11 16.19 -12.09
N GLY A 549 5.27 16.55 -13.04
CA GLY A 549 5.65 16.56 -14.46
C GLY A 549 6.59 17.70 -14.82
N ASP A 550 6.43 18.88 -14.22
CA ASP A 550 7.33 20.02 -14.44
C ASP A 550 8.76 19.71 -13.95
N ARG A 551 8.87 18.84 -12.95
CA ARG A 551 10.15 18.38 -12.38
C ARG A 551 10.65 17.05 -12.96
N TYR A 552 9.89 16.44 -13.88
CA TYR A 552 10.16 15.09 -14.35
C TYR A 552 11.52 14.92 -15.03
N ALA A 553 11.96 15.91 -15.79
CA ALA A 553 13.25 15.86 -16.47
C ALA A 553 14.44 15.75 -15.50
N GLU A 554 14.30 16.28 -14.29
CA GLU A 554 15.32 16.23 -13.24
C GLU A 554 15.18 14.98 -12.37
N LEU A 555 13.93 14.64 -11.98
CA LEU A 555 13.65 13.67 -10.95
C LEU A 555 13.29 12.28 -11.50
N GLY A 556 12.99 12.15 -12.77
CA GLY A 556 12.48 10.93 -13.39
C GLY A 556 13.29 9.68 -13.08
N PRO A 557 12.65 8.50 -13.04
CA PRO A 557 13.32 7.24 -12.76
C PRO A 557 14.45 6.94 -13.76
N MET A 558 15.37 6.10 -13.34
CA MET A 558 16.42 5.62 -14.24
C MET A 558 15.79 4.89 -15.44
N ARG A 559 16.25 5.21 -16.64
CA ARG A 559 15.89 4.48 -17.88
C ARG A 559 17.05 3.60 -18.29
N PHE A 560 16.81 2.29 -18.39
CA PHE A 560 17.76 1.40 -19.02
C PHE A 560 17.84 1.70 -20.52
N ALA A 561 19.05 1.70 -21.07
CA ALA A 561 19.22 1.79 -22.52
C ALA A 561 18.39 0.70 -23.21
N PRO A 562 17.74 1.00 -24.37
CA PRO A 562 17.10 -0.04 -25.14
C PRO A 562 18.12 -1.16 -25.40
N VAL A 563 17.77 -2.39 -25.03
CA VAL A 563 18.58 -3.55 -25.41
C VAL A 563 18.68 -3.47 -26.92
N SER A 564 19.89 -3.31 -27.45
CA SER A 564 20.10 -3.33 -28.89
C SER A 564 19.43 -4.59 -29.42
N THR A 565 18.45 -4.40 -30.27
CA THR A 565 17.75 -5.47 -30.98
C THR A 565 18.77 -6.48 -31.50
N TYR A 566 18.51 -7.74 -31.23
CA TYR A 566 19.22 -8.88 -31.81
C TYR A 566 19.36 -8.77 -33.31
#